data_9a62b79a779ea9a5bbd9155cd34d3b92
#
_entry.id   9a62b79a779ea9a5bbd9155cd34d3b92
#
_cell.length_a   1.000
_cell.length_b   1.000
_cell.length_c   1.000
_cell.angle_alpha   90.00
_cell.angle_beta   90.00
_cell.angle_gamma   90.00
#
_symmetry.space_group_name_H-M   'P 1'
#
loop_
_entity.id
_entity.type
_entity.pdbx_description
1 polymer ?
#
loop_
_entity_poly.entity_id
_entity_poly.type
_entity_poly.pdbx_seq_one_letter_code
_entity_poly.pdbx_strand_id
1 'polypeptide(L)'
;MGKLTKNQKLAAAKIDTAKSYPLSEAVELLKEITFTKFDASVDIDVRLGVDPRKANQMVRGVVSLPSGTGKEVRVLCLCTPDVEEAAKAAGADYVGLDEYIEKIKGGWTDIDIIITMPSIMGKLGALGRVLGPRGLMPNPKSGTVTMDIPKAVKEVKQGKIDFKVDKAGIVHASIGKASFTPEAIVANVKEFMATIHKLKPSTAKGTYVKSVFLSTTMSKGLRIDPKSID
;
A
#
# COMPACT_ATOMS: atom_id res chain seq x y z
N MET A 1 -25.87 14.08 9.78
CA MET A 1 -25.35 12.71 9.51
C MET A 1 -26.42 11.88 8.83
N GLY A 2 -26.08 11.19 7.72
CA GLY A 2 -27.01 10.28 7.05
C GLY A 2 -27.44 9.12 7.96
N LYS A 3 -28.63 8.56 7.71
CA LYS A 3 -29.08 7.36 8.45
C LYS A 3 -28.20 6.17 8.12
N LEU A 4 -27.70 5.44 9.13
CA LEU A 4 -26.95 4.20 8.96
C LEU A 4 -27.83 3.15 8.27
N THR A 5 -27.25 2.39 7.34
CA THR A 5 -27.90 1.23 6.73
C THR A 5 -28.12 0.11 7.74
N LYS A 6 -28.99 -0.86 7.43
CA LYS A 6 -29.26 -2.00 8.31
C LYS A 6 -27.97 -2.75 8.70
N ASN A 7 -27.12 -3.05 7.73
CA ASN A 7 -25.85 -3.76 7.97
C ASN A 7 -24.86 -2.91 8.79
N GLN A 8 -24.79 -1.61 8.54
CA GLN A 8 -23.94 -0.71 9.34
C GLN A 8 -24.40 -0.61 10.80
N LYS A 9 -25.72 -0.69 11.06
CA LYS A 9 -26.25 -0.73 12.44
C LYS A 9 -25.86 -2.01 13.14
N LEU A 10 -25.97 -3.17 12.46
CA LEU A 10 -25.56 -4.46 13.01
C LEU A 10 -24.06 -4.50 13.32
N ALA A 11 -23.23 -4.02 12.40
CA ALA A 11 -21.79 -3.90 12.63
C ALA A 11 -21.47 -2.95 13.78
N ALA A 12 -22.16 -1.80 13.86
CA ALA A 12 -21.96 -0.82 14.93
C ALA A 12 -22.34 -1.33 16.32
N ALA A 13 -23.30 -2.24 16.41
CA ALA A 13 -23.70 -2.87 17.68
C ALA A 13 -22.64 -3.83 18.24
N LYS A 14 -21.78 -4.38 17.38
CA LYS A 14 -20.67 -5.27 17.77
C LYS A 14 -19.38 -4.54 18.16
N ILE A 15 -19.28 -3.24 17.89
CA ILE A 15 -18.06 -2.46 18.06
C ILE A 15 -18.25 -1.45 19.18
N ASP A 16 -17.37 -1.48 20.18
CA ASP A 16 -17.21 -0.37 21.11
C ASP A 16 -16.12 0.59 20.56
N THR A 17 -16.54 1.76 20.13
CA THR A 17 -15.64 2.78 19.54
C THR A 17 -14.72 3.44 20.55
N ALA A 18 -14.99 3.32 21.84
CA ALA A 18 -14.14 3.86 22.91
C ALA A 18 -13.00 2.90 23.30
N LYS A 19 -13.19 1.60 23.03
CA LYS A 19 -12.20 0.55 23.36
C LYS A 19 -11.06 0.51 22.34
N SER A 20 -9.85 0.25 22.79
CA SER A 20 -8.72 -0.19 21.96
C SER A 20 -8.62 -1.71 22.07
N TYR A 21 -8.60 -2.39 20.93
CA TYR A 21 -8.60 -3.85 20.86
C TYR A 21 -7.18 -4.39 20.71
N PRO A 22 -6.84 -5.54 21.30
CA PRO A 22 -5.64 -6.29 20.95
C PRO A 22 -5.68 -6.69 19.47
N LEU A 23 -4.52 -6.82 18.83
CA LEU A 23 -4.44 -7.08 17.38
C LEU A 23 -5.19 -8.35 16.96
N SER A 24 -5.05 -9.46 17.69
CA SER A 24 -5.73 -10.72 17.38
C SER A 24 -7.25 -10.59 17.45
N GLU A 25 -7.77 -10.03 18.55
CA GLU A 25 -9.22 -9.78 18.74
C GLU A 25 -9.77 -8.84 17.66
N ALA A 26 -8.99 -7.80 17.33
CA ALA A 26 -9.38 -6.84 16.30
C ALA A 26 -9.55 -7.49 14.92
N VAL A 27 -8.64 -8.40 14.53
CA VAL A 27 -8.70 -9.09 13.23
C VAL A 27 -9.88 -10.05 13.16
N GLU A 28 -10.18 -10.78 14.23
CA GLU A 28 -11.36 -11.66 14.29
C GLU A 28 -12.65 -10.84 14.18
N LEU A 29 -12.78 -9.80 15.01
CA LEU A 29 -13.93 -8.91 14.99
C LEU A 29 -14.09 -8.22 13.63
N LEU A 30 -12.98 -7.85 12.97
CA LEU A 30 -12.98 -7.24 11.64
C LEU A 30 -13.67 -8.15 10.61
N LYS A 31 -13.37 -9.45 10.65
CA LYS A 31 -14.00 -10.44 9.77
C LYS A 31 -15.49 -10.59 10.05
N GLU A 32 -15.89 -10.60 11.31
CA GLU A 32 -17.30 -10.71 11.70
C GLU A 32 -18.16 -9.51 11.29
N ILE A 33 -17.57 -8.30 11.27
CA ILE A 33 -18.31 -7.08 10.90
C ILE A 33 -18.28 -6.80 9.39
N THR A 34 -17.48 -7.56 8.63
CA THR A 34 -17.43 -7.44 7.18
C THR A 34 -18.70 -8.02 6.57
N PHE A 35 -19.48 -7.18 5.90
CA PHE A 35 -20.78 -7.55 5.33
C PHE A 35 -20.82 -7.46 3.80
N THR A 36 -19.69 -7.23 3.16
CA THR A 36 -19.59 -7.12 1.70
C THR A 36 -19.73 -8.49 1.04
N LYS A 37 -20.32 -8.53 -0.17
CA LYS A 37 -20.45 -9.76 -0.96
C LYS A 37 -19.22 -10.05 -1.84
N PHE A 38 -18.31 -9.12 -1.90
CA PHE A 38 -17.02 -9.25 -2.60
C PHE A 38 -15.88 -9.37 -1.57
N ASP A 39 -14.74 -9.84 -2.01
CA ASP A 39 -13.55 -9.96 -1.16
C ASP A 39 -12.99 -8.56 -0.84
N ALA A 40 -13.36 -8.05 0.33
CA ALA A 40 -13.01 -6.72 0.78
C ALA A 40 -11.52 -6.60 1.07
N SER A 41 -10.94 -5.44 0.75
CA SER A 41 -9.57 -5.13 1.19
C SER A 41 -9.54 -4.86 2.68
N VAL A 42 -8.47 -5.28 3.34
CA VAL A 42 -8.15 -4.94 4.73
C VAL A 42 -7.12 -3.82 4.69
N ASP A 43 -7.50 -2.68 5.24
CA ASP A 43 -6.71 -1.46 5.23
C ASP A 43 -6.25 -1.11 6.65
N ILE A 44 -5.01 -0.63 6.76
CA ILE A 44 -4.42 -0.13 7.99
C ILE A 44 -4.19 1.37 7.87
N ASP A 45 -4.60 2.11 8.89
CA ASP A 45 -4.42 3.55 9.00
C ASP A 45 -3.61 3.86 10.25
N VAL A 46 -2.41 4.40 10.07
CA VAL A 46 -1.48 4.70 11.16
C VAL A 46 -1.29 6.21 11.26
N ARG A 47 -1.78 6.81 12.34
CA ARG A 47 -1.53 8.22 12.63
C ARG A 47 -0.20 8.39 13.32
N LEU A 48 0.69 9.14 12.67
CA LEU A 48 2.03 9.42 13.17
C LEU A 48 2.12 10.80 13.83
N GLY A 49 3.07 10.94 14.73
CA GLY A 49 3.42 12.20 15.38
C GLY A 49 4.46 13.01 14.59
N VAL A 50 4.26 13.15 13.29
CA VAL A 50 5.15 13.88 12.38
C VAL A 50 4.43 15.08 11.76
N ASP A 51 5.20 16.08 11.33
CA ASP A 51 4.70 17.21 10.55
C ASP A 51 5.06 17.00 9.06
N PRO A 52 4.11 16.57 8.23
CA PRO A 52 4.37 16.27 6.82
C PRO A 52 4.72 17.50 5.97
N ARG A 53 4.54 18.71 6.50
CA ARG A 53 4.97 19.97 5.84
C ARG A 53 6.48 20.14 5.83
N LYS A 54 7.17 19.46 6.77
CA LYS A 54 8.63 19.48 6.87
C LYS A 54 9.22 18.33 6.08
N ALA A 55 10.07 18.62 5.11
CA ALA A 55 10.68 17.61 4.25
C ALA A 55 11.45 16.52 5.03
N ASN A 56 12.06 16.89 6.17
CA ASN A 56 12.81 16.00 7.05
C ASN A 56 11.92 15.12 7.97
N GLN A 57 10.62 15.35 7.99
CA GLN A 57 9.63 14.56 8.74
C GLN A 57 8.67 13.79 7.82
N MET A 58 8.88 13.85 6.51
CA MET A 58 8.06 13.12 5.56
C MET A 58 8.45 11.63 5.58
N VAL A 59 7.58 10.81 6.15
CA VAL A 59 7.74 9.34 6.16
C VAL A 59 7.24 8.78 4.83
N ARG A 60 8.10 8.07 4.15
CA ARG A 60 7.81 7.32 2.92
C ARG A 60 8.69 6.09 2.87
N GLY A 61 8.14 4.98 2.48
CA GLY A 61 8.89 3.73 2.37
C GLY A 61 8.17 2.68 1.55
N VAL A 62 8.76 1.52 1.56
CA VAL A 62 8.22 0.29 0.98
C VAL A 62 8.27 -0.81 2.02
N VAL A 63 7.32 -1.71 1.95
CA VAL A 63 7.29 -2.92 2.75
C VAL A 63 6.92 -4.10 1.86
N SER A 64 7.56 -5.24 2.10
CA SER A 64 7.19 -6.51 1.48
C SER A 64 6.36 -7.30 2.48
N LEU A 65 5.11 -7.52 2.16
CA LEU A 65 4.19 -8.25 3.04
C LEU A 65 4.41 -9.75 2.91
N PRO A 66 4.63 -10.49 4.02
CA PRO A 66 4.95 -11.91 3.97
C PRO A 66 3.83 -12.76 3.34
N SER A 67 2.57 -12.38 3.54
CA SER A 67 1.41 -13.07 2.94
C SER A 67 0.90 -12.40 1.65
N GLY A 68 1.63 -11.40 1.13
CA GLY A 68 1.20 -10.61 -0.02
C GLY A 68 0.02 -9.70 0.28
N THR A 69 -0.52 -9.07 -0.76
CA THR A 69 -1.70 -8.16 -0.67
C THR A 69 -3.00 -8.83 -1.11
N GLY A 70 -2.94 -10.01 -1.75
CA GLY A 70 -4.10 -10.67 -2.36
C GLY A 70 -4.68 -9.93 -3.58
N LYS A 71 -3.97 -8.91 -4.10
CA LYS A 71 -4.34 -8.20 -5.33
C LYS A 71 -3.42 -8.66 -6.46
N GLU A 72 -4.00 -9.05 -7.58
CA GLU A 72 -3.25 -9.22 -8.82
C GLU A 72 -2.82 -7.86 -9.36
N VAL A 73 -1.52 -7.63 -9.37
CA VAL A 73 -0.93 -6.34 -9.79
C VAL A 73 -0.46 -6.46 -11.23
N ARG A 74 -0.96 -5.59 -12.10
CA ARG A 74 -0.53 -5.49 -13.51
C ARG A 74 0.72 -4.62 -13.57
N VAL A 75 1.84 -5.24 -13.93
CA VAL A 75 3.16 -4.63 -13.96
C VAL A 75 3.57 -4.31 -15.39
N LEU A 76 3.83 -3.03 -15.66
CA LEU A 76 4.48 -2.58 -16.88
C LEU A 76 5.97 -2.37 -16.62
N CYS A 77 6.81 -3.04 -17.41
CA CYS A 77 8.25 -2.82 -17.42
C CYS A 77 8.66 -1.97 -18.63
N LEU A 78 9.22 -0.80 -18.36
CA LEU A 78 9.83 0.04 -19.38
C LEU A 78 11.34 -0.16 -19.33
N CYS A 79 11.86 -0.92 -20.28
CA CYS A 79 13.25 -1.35 -20.34
C CYS A 79 13.81 -1.32 -21.77
N THR A 80 15.12 -1.49 -21.87
CA THR A 80 15.80 -1.71 -23.15
C THR A 80 15.54 -3.14 -23.66
N PRO A 81 15.64 -3.38 -24.98
CA PRO A 81 15.38 -4.70 -25.58
C PRO A 81 16.19 -5.84 -24.92
N ASP A 82 17.41 -5.55 -24.46
CA ASP A 82 18.30 -6.53 -23.82
C ASP A 82 17.73 -7.16 -22.54
N VAL A 83 16.81 -6.46 -21.85
CA VAL A 83 16.25 -6.89 -20.57
C VAL A 83 14.78 -7.35 -20.72
N GLU A 84 14.18 -7.20 -21.88
CA GLU A 84 12.77 -7.53 -22.12
C GLU A 84 12.44 -8.99 -21.84
N GLU A 85 13.28 -9.92 -22.33
CA GLU A 85 13.06 -11.36 -22.12
C GLU A 85 13.14 -11.72 -20.63
N ALA A 86 14.10 -11.15 -19.92
CA ALA A 86 14.25 -11.38 -18.49
C ALA A 86 13.07 -10.80 -17.67
N ALA A 87 12.53 -9.65 -18.09
CA ALA A 87 11.35 -9.05 -17.47
C ALA A 87 10.08 -9.89 -17.70
N LYS A 88 9.90 -10.42 -18.92
CA LYS A 88 8.80 -11.36 -19.24
C LYS A 88 8.91 -12.65 -18.43
N ALA A 89 10.10 -13.22 -18.36
CA ALA A 89 10.37 -14.44 -17.57
C ALA A 89 10.13 -14.22 -16.05
N ALA A 90 10.32 -12.99 -15.56
CA ALA A 90 10.05 -12.63 -14.16
C ALA A 90 8.54 -12.44 -13.86
N GLY A 91 7.67 -12.43 -14.88
CA GLY A 91 6.21 -12.32 -14.74
C GLY A 91 5.65 -10.92 -14.96
N ALA A 92 6.36 -10.03 -15.68
CA ALA A 92 5.80 -8.75 -16.08
C ALA A 92 4.67 -8.94 -17.10
N ASP A 93 3.55 -8.22 -16.91
CA ASP A 93 2.37 -8.34 -17.80
C ASP A 93 2.58 -7.58 -19.11
N TYR A 94 3.27 -6.46 -19.04
CA TYR A 94 3.60 -5.63 -20.20
C TYR A 94 5.08 -5.27 -20.17
N VAL A 95 5.75 -5.43 -21.31
CA VAL A 95 7.19 -5.14 -21.44
C VAL A 95 7.45 -4.45 -22.77
N GLY A 96 8.17 -3.34 -22.75
CA GLY A 96 8.53 -2.58 -23.94
C GLY A 96 8.96 -1.16 -23.60
N LEU A 97 9.14 -0.29 -24.57
CA LEU A 97 9.59 1.09 -24.34
C LEU A 97 8.71 2.11 -25.08
N ASP A 98 9.03 2.43 -26.33
CA ASP A 98 8.45 3.58 -27.04
C ASP A 98 6.96 3.34 -27.35
N GLU A 99 6.57 2.10 -27.64
CA GLU A 99 5.18 1.69 -27.87
C GLU A 99 4.27 2.03 -26.67
N TYR A 100 4.71 1.69 -25.45
CA TYR A 100 3.93 1.96 -24.23
C TYR A 100 3.98 3.44 -23.83
N ILE A 101 5.06 4.15 -24.15
CA ILE A 101 5.13 5.61 -23.98
C ILE A 101 4.06 6.29 -24.83
N GLU A 102 3.88 5.86 -26.08
CA GLU A 102 2.83 6.39 -26.97
C GLU A 102 1.43 6.03 -26.49
N LYS A 103 1.20 4.78 -26.09
CA LYS A 103 -0.07 4.34 -25.50
C LYS A 103 -0.45 5.17 -24.27
N ILE A 104 0.50 5.44 -23.37
CA ILE A 104 0.28 6.26 -22.18
C ILE A 104 -0.02 7.72 -22.56
N LYS A 105 0.67 8.29 -23.55
CA LYS A 105 0.34 9.61 -24.09
C LYS A 105 -1.09 9.66 -24.62
N GLY A 106 -1.55 8.57 -25.26
CA GLY A 106 -2.94 8.40 -25.72
C GLY A 106 -3.96 8.20 -24.59
N GLY A 107 -3.53 8.15 -23.33
CA GLY A 107 -4.41 8.01 -22.16
C GLY A 107 -4.58 6.58 -21.63
N TRP A 108 -3.88 5.60 -22.19
CA TRP A 108 -3.91 4.25 -21.65
C TRP A 108 -3.21 4.16 -20.30
N THR A 109 -3.90 3.67 -19.29
CA THR A 109 -3.40 3.59 -17.92
C THR A 109 -3.91 2.35 -17.19
N ASP A 110 -4.17 1.28 -17.94
CA ASP A 110 -4.67 -0.01 -17.44
C ASP A 110 -3.58 -0.86 -16.79
N ILE A 111 -2.78 -0.21 -15.94
CA ILE A 111 -1.63 -0.73 -15.21
C ILE A 111 -1.69 -0.27 -13.77
N ASP A 112 -1.14 -1.08 -12.88
CA ASP A 112 -1.10 -0.76 -11.45
C ASP A 112 0.28 -0.24 -11.01
N ILE A 113 1.37 -0.77 -11.59
CA ILE A 113 2.75 -0.36 -11.27
C ILE A 113 3.59 -0.28 -12.54
N ILE A 114 4.45 0.73 -12.62
CA ILE A 114 5.47 0.89 -13.66
C ILE A 114 6.85 0.68 -13.04
N ILE A 115 7.61 -0.25 -13.61
CA ILE A 115 9.03 -0.47 -13.26
C ILE A 115 9.87 0.00 -14.44
N THR A 116 10.96 0.73 -14.17
CA THR A 116 11.80 1.28 -15.21
C THR A 116 13.28 1.33 -14.83
N MET A 117 14.13 1.50 -15.83
CA MET A 117 15.55 1.78 -15.64
C MET A 117 15.80 3.28 -15.44
N PRO A 118 16.83 3.67 -14.67
CA PRO A 118 17.20 5.09 -14.50
C PRO A 118 17.44 5.84 -15.81
N SER A 119 18.01 5.17 -16.81
CA SER A 119 18.28 5.73 -18.16
C SER A 119 17.03 6.19 -18.91
N ILE A 120 15.87 5.55 -18.62
CA ILE A 120 14.61 5.81 -19.31
C ILE A 120 13.79 6.91 -18.61
N MET A 121 14.13 7.25 -17.37
CA MET A 121 13.39 8.26 -16.58
C MET A 121 13.27 9.62 -17.28
N GLY A 122 14.28 10.01 -18.07
CA GLY A 122 14.22 11.25 -18.87
C GLY A 122 13.05 11.27 -19.86
N LYS A 123 12.79 10.15 -20.55
CA LYS A 123 11.65 10.00 -21.48
C LYS A 123 10.31 10.02 -20.73
N LEU A 124 10.26 9.44 -19.52
CA LEU A 124 9.05 9.37 -18.69
C LEU A 124 8.69 10.73 -18.07
N GLY A 125 9.64 11.65 -17.93
CA GLY A 125 9.39 12.98 -17.40
C GLY A 125 8.27 13.72 -18.16
N ALA A 126 8.20 13.55 -19.48
CA ALA A 126 7.14 14.11 -20.32
C ALA A 126 5.73 13.56 -19.99
N LEU A 127 5.65 12.35 -19.43
CA LEU A 127 4.40 11.68 -19.04
C LEU A 127 3.95 12.03 -17.61
N GLY A 128 4.72 12.82 -16.88
CA GLY A 128 4.44 13.16 -15.49
C GLY A 128 3.06 13.78 -15.27
N ARG A 129 2.51 14.49 -16.27
CA ARG A 129 1.15 15.06 -16.23
C ARG A 129 0.04 13.99 -16.24
N VAL A 130 0.30 12.84 -16.86
CA VAL A 130 -0.65 11.71 -16.95
C VAL A 130 -0.45 10.74 -15.79
N LEU A 131 0.79 10.35 -15.51
CA LEU A 131 1.15 9.34 -14.52
C LEU A 131 1.13 9.89 -13.08
N GLY A 132 1.50 11.17 -12.89
CA GLY A 132 1.60 11.80 -11.56
C GLY A 132 0.31 11.79 -10.77
N PRO A 133 -0.83 12.31 -11.30
CA PRO A 133 -2.10 12.32 -10.59
C PRO A 133 -2.65 10.94 -10.25
N ARG A 134 -2.25 9.91 -11.02
CA ARG A 134 -2.67 8.52 -10.82
C ARG A 134 -1.74 7.72 -9.92
N GLY A 135 -0.64 8.32 -9.45
CA GLY A 135 0.33 7.64 -8.60
C GLY A 135 1.20 6.60 -9.32
N LEU A 136 1.12 6.54 -10.67
CA LEU A 136 1.85 5.55 -11.49
C LEU A 136 3.29 5.96 -11.81
N MET A 137 3.71 7.17 -11.42
CA MET A 137 5.05 7.65 -11.75
C MET A 137 6.12 6.87 -10.98
N PRO A 138 7.06 6.21 -11.69
CA PRO A 138 8.13 5.46 -11.03
C PRO A 138 8.98 6.35 -10.14
N ASN A 139 9.46 5.79 -9.02
CA ASN A 139 10.27 6.53 -8.06
C ASN A 139 11.39 5.65 -7.51
N PRO A 140 12.65 6.15 -7.47
CA PRO A 140 13.77 5.41 -6.88
C PRO A 140 13.54 5.01 -5.41
N LYS A 141 12.84 5.85 -4.63
CA LYS A 141 12.57 5.58 -3.22
C LYS A 141 11.56 4.45 -2.99
N SER A 142 10.69 4.17 -3.96
CA SER A 142 9.76 3.01 -3.93
C SER A 142 10.36 1.76 -4.59
N GLY A 143 11.63 1.85 -5.06
CA GLY A 143 12.30 0.73 -5.72
C GLY A 143 11.73 0.35 -7.08
N THR A 144 10.90 1.23 -7.67
CA THR A 144 10.34 1.04 -9.03
C THR A 144 11.25 1.57 -10.12
N VAL A 145 12.35 2.24 -9.76
CA VAL A 145 13.43 2.62 -10.66
C VAL A 145 14.68 1.85 -10.25
N THR A 146 15.07 0.86 -11.02
CA THR A 146 16.18 -0.04 -10.70
C THR A 146 16.87 -0.55 -11.96
N MET A 147 18.13 -0.99 -11.81
CA MET A 147 18.85 -1.69 -12.87
C MET A 147 18.45 -3.18 -12.92
N ASP A 148 18.03 -3.75 -11.79
CA ASP A 148 17.62 -5.16 -11.68
C ASP A 148 16.08 -5.28 -11.78
N ILE A 149 15.58 -5.21 -13.02
CA ILE A 149 14.14 -5.29 -13.32
C ILE A 149 13.54 -6.64 -12.91
N PRO A 150 14.15 -7.80 -13.22
CA PRO A 150 13.56 -9.10 -12.89
C PRO A 150 13.32 -9.28 -11.38
N LYS A 151 14.23 -8.81 -10.56
CA LYS A 151 14.09 -8.84 -9.10
C LYS A 151 12.95 -7.93 -8.64
N ALA A 152 12.89 -6.70 -9.15
CA ALA A 152 11.83 -5.75 -8.79
C ALA A 152 10.44 -6.26 -9.17
N VAL A 153 10.30 -6.89 -10.35
CA VAL A 153 9.03 -7.52 -10.78
C VAL A 153 8.59 -8.61 -9.80
N LYS A 154 9.51 -9.50 -9.42
CA LYS A 154 9.21 -10.57 -8.45
C LYS A 154 8.78 -10.01 -7.10
N GLU A 155 9.51 -9.02 -6.57
CA GLU A 155 9.17 -8.37 -5.29
C GLU A 155 7.78 -7.71 -5.33
N VAL A 156 7.46 -7.02 -6.41
CA VAL A 156 6.14 -6.38 -6.60
C VAL A 156 5.03 -7.43 -6.68
N LYS A 157 5.22 -8.51 -7.44
CA LYS A 157 4.27 -9.62 -7.53
C LYS A 157 4.11 -10.37 -6.19
N GLN A 158 5.15 -10.40 -5.35
CA GLN A 158 5.11 -10.98 -4.01
C GLN A 158 4.43 -10.12 -2.95
N GLY A 159 3.96 -8.91 -3.31
CA GLY A 159 3.21 -8.05 -2.39
C GLY A 159 4.03 -6.92 -1.78
N LYS A 160 5.03 -6.41 -2.50
CA LYS A 160 5.70 -5.17 -2.13
C LYS A 160 4.76 -4.00 -2.38
N ILE A 161 4.47 -3.24 -1.31
CA ILE A 161 3.66 -2.03 -1.36
C ILE A 161 4.50 -0.81 -1.00
N ASP A 162 4.19 0.33 -1.60
CA ASP A 162 4.74 1.61 -1.17
C ASP A 162 3.72 2.39 -0.36
N PHE A 163 4.20 3.18 0.58
CA PHE A 163 3.36 4.04 1.40
C PHE A 163 4.01 5.41 1.61
N LYS A 164 3.16 6.38 1.86
CA LYS A 164 3.57 7.76 2.12
C LYS A 164 2.63 8.40 3.12
N VAL A 165 3.19 9.19 4.04
CA VAL A 165 2.40 9.99 4.96
C VAL A 165 1.61 11.05 4.18
N ASP A 166 0.34 11.22 4.53
CA ASP A 166 -0.54 12.25 3.98
C ASP A 166 -0.34 13.62 4.66
N LYS A 167 -1.10 14.64 4.26
CA LYS A 167 -1.04 15.98 4.84
C LYS A 167 -1.50 16.06 6.29
N ALA A 168 -2.23 15.06 6.79
CA ALA A 168 -2.73 14.96 8.15
C ALA A 168 -1.79 14.18 9.08
N GLY A 169 -0.68 13.65 8.55
CA GLY A 169 0.27 12.82 9.30
C GLY A 169 -0.18 11.37 9.43
N ILE A 170 -1.02 10.88 8.52
CA ILE A 170 -1.54 9.52 8.51
C ILE A 170 -0.91 8.75 7.36
N VAL A 171 -0.58 7.49 7.59
CA VAL A 171 -0.17 6.52 6.58
C VAL A 171 -1.33 5.56 6.35
N HIS A 172 -1.72 5.41 5.10
CA HIS A 172 -2.76 4.48 4.64
C HIS A 172 -2.12 3.38 3.82
N ALA A 173 -2.47 2.11 4.08
CA ALA A 173 -1.99 0.99 3.30
C ALA A 173 -3.01 -0.16 3.30
N SER A 174 -3.16 -0.81 2.15
CA SER A 174 -3.91 -2.06 2.04
C SER A 174 -2.97 -3.23 2.32
N ILE A 175 -3.28 -4.01 3.36
CA ILE A 175 -2.40 -5.06 3.88
C ILE A 175 -2.89 -6.48 3.59
N GLY A 176 -4.04 -6.63 2.94
CA GLY A 176 -4.58 -7.94 2.59
C GLY A 176 -6.04 -7.91 2.19
N LYS A 177 -6.64 -9.07 2.21
CA LYS A 177 -8.04 -9.31 1.88
C LYS A 177 -8.80 -9.94 3.04
N ALA A 178 -10.12 -9.75 3.08
CA ALA A 178 -10.99 -10.38 4.08
C ALA A 178 -10.97 -11.91 4.01
N SER A 179 -10.65 -12.48 2.85
CA SER A 179 -10.45 -13.92 2.63
C SER A 179 -9.21 -14.49 3.31
N PHE A 180 -8.21 -13.66 3.66
CA PHE A 180 -6.98 -14.12 4.31
C PHE A 180 -7.27 -14.73 5.68
N THR A 181 -6.39 -15.64 6.11
CA THR A 181 -6.46 -16.16 7.49
C THR A 181 -6.13 -15.05 8.49
N PRO A 182 -6.67 -15.11 9.72
CA PRO A 182 -6.35 -14.10 10.75
C PRO A 182 -4.85 -13.97 10.99
N GLU A 183 -4.12 -15.09 11.01
CA GLU A 183 -2.66 -15.12 11.21
C GLU A 183 -1.91 -14.40 10.10
N ALA A 184 -2.35 -14.54 8.84
CA ALA A 184 -1.75 -13.86 7.70
C ALA A 184 -1.92 -12.34 7.79
N ILE A 185 -3.10 -11.87 8.21
CA ILE A 185 -3.35 -10.44 8.43
C ILE A 185 -2.49 -9.92 9.60
N VAL A 186 -2.41 -10.66 10.71
CA VAL A 186 -1.57 -10.31 11.87
C VAL A 186 -0.10 -10.20 11.46
N ALA A 187 0.41 -11.16 10.69
CA ALA A 187 1.80 -11.15 10.20
C ALA A 187 2.07 -9.92 9.31
N ASN A 188 1.15 -9.59 8.40
CA ASN A 188 1.26 -8.42 7.55
C ASN A 188 1.23 -7.11 8.34
N VAL A 189 0.36 -7.00 9.36
CA VAL A 189 0.31 -5.82 10.25
C VAL A 189 1.63 -5.66 11.00
N LYS A 190 2.17 -6.73 11.57
CA LYS A 190 3.44 -6.69 12.33
C LYS A 190 4.59 -6.22 11.45
N GLU A 191 4.75 -6.79 10.24
CA GLU A 191 5.82 -6.39 9.32
C GLU A 191 5.67 -4.93 8.86
N PHE A 192 4.44 -4.50 8.59
CA PHE A 192 4.15 -3.11 8.24
C PHE A 192 4.53 -2.15 9.37
N MET A 193 4.12 -2.45 10.60
CA MET A 193 4.43 -1.61 11.76
C MET A 193 5.92 -1.61 12.10
N ALA A 194 6.60 -2.76 12.01
CA ALA A 194 8.07 -2.85 12.17
C ALA A 194 8.80 -1.94 11.16
N THR A 195 8.33 -1.92 9.90
CA THR A 195 8.89 -1.03 8.87
C THR A 195 8.62 0.44 9.19
N ILE A 196 7.42 0.80 9.66
CA ILE A 196 7.12 2.18 10.10
C ILE A 196 8.04 2.59 11.24
N HIS A 197 8.26 1.73 12.24
CA HIS A 197 9.16 2.03 13.36
C HIS A 197 10.61 2.24 12.90
N LYS A 198 11.12 1.44 11.97
CA LYS A 198 12.46 1.61 11.37
C LYS A 198 12.62 2.94 10.63
N LEU A 199 11.54 3.45 10.03
CA LEU A 199 11.54 4.69 9.27
C LEU A 199 11.29 5.96 10.12
N LYS A 200 11.29 5.84 11.44
CA LYS A 200 11.09 6.98 12.34
C LYS A 200 12.14 8.05 12.09
N PRO A 201 11.76 9.29 11.72
CA PRO A 201 12.71 10.39 11.57
C PRO A 201 13.34 10.78 12.91
N SER A 202 14.62 11.05 12.92
CA SER A 202 15.35 11.54 14.13
C SER A 202 14.80 12.85 14.66
N THR A 203 14.18 13.65 13.80
CA THR A 203 13.56 14.95 14.14
C THR A 203 12.13 14.81 14.71
N ALA A 204 11.54 13.61 14.72
CA ALA A 204 10.22 13.38 15.31
C ALA A 204 10.32 13.34 16.85
N LYS A 205 9.73 14.33 17.51
CA LYS A 205 9.71 14.45 18.97
C LYS A 205 8.39 13.90 19.54
N GLY A 206 8.46 13.32 20.73
CA GLY A 206 7.29 12.77 21.42
C GLY A 206 6.82 11.41 20.91
N THR A 207 5.54 11.11 21.08
CA THR A 207 4.94 9.84 20.67
C THR A 207 4.87 9.73 19.15
N TYR A 208 5.58 8.75 18.57
CA TYR A 208 5.67 8.58 17.13
C TYR A 208 4.39 7.96 16.54
N VAL A 209 3.93 6.83 17.07
CA VAL A 209 2.65 6.22 16.68
C VAL A 209 1.57 6.72 17.65
N LYS A 210 0.62 7.51 17.15
CA LYS A 210 -0.48 8.08 17.97
C LYS A 210 -1.69 7.16 18.03
N SER A 211 -2.06 6.56 16.92
CA SER A 211 -3.18 5.63 16.84
C SER A 211 -3.05 4.75 15.61
N VAL A 212 -3.55 3.52 15.72
CA VAL A 212 -3.63 2.53 14.65
C VAL A 212 -5.07 2.11 14.51
N PHE A 213 -5.56 2.05 13.27
CA PHE A 213 -6.89 1.55 12.95
C PHE A 213 -6.79 0.48 11.88
N LEU A 214 -7.63 -0.55 11.99
CA LEU A 214 -7.89 -1.51 10.92
C LEU A 214 -9.34 -1.36 10.46
N SER A 215 -9.54 -1.45 9.16
CA SER A 215 -10.86 -1.43 8.55
C SER A 215 -10.91 -2.37 7.36
N THR A 216 -12.13 -2.81 7.01
CA THR A 216 -12.38 -3.40 5.69
C THR A 216 -13.19 -2.44 4.84
N THR A 217 -13.22 -2.68 3.53
CA THR A 217 -14.05 -1.88 2.61
C THR A 217 -15.48 -1.81 3.15
N MET A 218 -15.98 -0.58 3.37
CA MET A 218 -17.32 -0.26 3.89
C MET A 218 -17.58 -0.61 5.38
N SER A 219 -16.61 -1.16 6.14
CA SER A 219 -16.74 -1.34 7.58
C SER A 219 -16.35 -0.09 8.39
N LYS A 220 -16.66 -0.10 9.68
CA LYS A 220 -16.08 0.88 10.62
C LYS A 220 -14.65 0.47 10.94
N GLY A 221 -13.77 1.47 11.14
CA GLY A 221 -12.42 1.25 11.64
C GLY A 221 -12.40 0.83 13.11
N LEU A 222 -11.63 -0.21 13.40
CA LEU A 222 -11.35 -0.71 14.74
C LEU A 222 -10.05 -0.11 15.24
N ARG A 223 -10.09 0.50 16.42
CA ARG A 223 -8.89 1.04 17.05
C ARG A 223 -8.08 -0.10 17.69
N ILE A 224 -6.80 -0.19 17.33
CA ILE A 224 -5.89 -1.20 17.87
C ILE A 224 -5.01 -0.57 18.94
N ASP A 225 -4.71 -1.34 19.99
CA ASP A 225 -3.68 -0.97 20.94
C ASP A 225 -2.29 -1.13 20.30
N PRO A 226 -1.52 -0.04 20.11
CA PRO A 226 -0.19 -0.14 19.51
C PRO A 226 0.76 -1.08 20.25
N LYS A 227 0.58 -1.24 21.58
CA LYS A 227 1.41 -2.14 22.40
C LYS A 227 1.16 -3.62 22.14
N SER A 228 0.02 -3.98 21.53
CA SER A 228 -0.32 -5.37 21.21
C SER A 228 0.26 -5.82 19.87
N ILE A 229 0.93 -4.92 19.13
CA ILE A 229 1.49 -5.20 17.81
C ILE A 229 2.96 -5.64 17.90
N ASP A 230 3.65 -5.20 18.98
CA ASP A 230 5.06 -5.51 19.24
C ASP A 230 5.33 -7.01 19.46
#